data_1357a6e9669062b439e76b2c66611a01
#
_entry.id   1357a6e9669062b439e76b2c66611a01
#
_cell.length_a   1.000
_cell.length_b   1.000
_cell.length_c   1.000
_cell.angle_alpha   90.00
_cell.angle_beta   90.00
_cell.angle_gamma   90.00
#
_symmetry.space_group_name_H-M   'P 1'
#
loop_
_entity.id
_entity.type
_entity.pdbx_description
1 polymer ?
#
loop_
_entity_poly.entity_id
_entity_poly.type
_entity_poly.pdbx_seq_one_letter_code
_entity_poly.pdbx_strand_id
1 'polypeptide(L)' 'MKVTLESTDLCVELVIHGCRIPARIWEGRTAGGIKCHAYITRIAVQDQDDATEFEKDLEQCQPPSPDVTGIPPRLIL' A
#
# COMPACT_ATOMS: atom_id res chain seq x y z
N MET A 1 7.19 -9.03 -13.26
CA MET A 1 5.85 -9.23 -12.69
C MET A 1 5.08 -7.91 -12.68
N LYS A 2 3.84 -7.95 -13.05
CA LYS A 2 2.96 -6.77 -12.99
C LYS A 2 1.96 -6.93 -11.86
N VAL A 3 1.78 -5.86 -11.07
CA VAL A 3 0.80 -5.81 -9.97
C VAL A 3 0.01 -4.52 -10.11
N THR A 4 -1.31 -4.62 -10.01
CA THR A 4 -2.19 -3.45 -9.97
C THR A 4 -2.70 -3.29 -8.54
N LEU A 5 -2.45 -2.14 -7.94
CA LEU A 5 -2.79 -1.85 -6.55
C LEU A 5 -3.65 -0.60 -6.44
N GLU A 6 -4.54 -0.62 -5.45
CA GLU A 6 -5.34 0.55 -5.07
C GLU A 6 -5.09 0.85 -3.60
N SER A 7 -4.99 2.14 -3.26
CA SER A 7 -4.75 2.56 -1.88
C SER A 7 -5.96 2.29 -1.00
N THR A 8 -5.70 1.95 0.26
CA THR A 8 -6.73 1.85 1.29
C THR A 8 -6.51 2.95 2.33
N ASP A 9 -7.44 3.12 3.24
CA ASP A 9 -7.32 4.08 4.33
C ASP A 9 -6.60 3.51 5.56
N LEU A 10 -6.12 2.26 5.50
CA LEU A 10 -5.42 1.62 6.60
C LEU A 10 -3.93 1.94 6.56
N CYS A 11 -3.46 2.58 7.64
CA CYS A 11 -2.04 2.80 7.88
C CYS A 11 -1.58 1.91 9.02
N VAL A 12 -0.45 1.27 8.84
CA VAL A 12 0.16 0.38 9.83
C VAL A 12 1.60 0.82 10.09
N GLU A 13 2.16 0.31 11.17
CA GLU A 13 3.53 0.58 11.53
C GLU A 13 4.36 -0.69 11.33
N LEU A 14 5.37 -0.59 10.46
CA LEU A 14 6.31 -1.69 10.24
C LEU A 14 7.48 -1.54 11.21
N VAL A 15 7.90 -2.65 11.80
CA VAL A 15 9.10 -2.68 12.65
C VAL A 15 10.20 -3.39 11.88
N ILE A 16 11.19 -2.63 11.42
CA ILE A 16 12.32 -3.16 10.65
C ILE A 16 13.60 -2.76 11.38
N HIS A 17 14.39 -3.74 11.81
CA HIS A 17 15.63 -3.51 12.54
C HIS A 17 15.45 -2.56 13.74
N GLY A 18 14.34 -2.70 14.46
CA GLY A 18 14.04 -1.85 15.62
C GLY A 18 13.49 -0.47 15.28
N CYS A 19 13.42 -0.12 14.02
CA CYS A 19 12.85 1.16 13.58
C CYS A 19 11.38 0.99 13.22
N ARG A 20 10.56 1.95 13.64
CA ARG A 20 9.14 1.99 13.33
C ARG A 20 8.91 2.87 12.11
N ILE A 21 8.35 2.27 11.07
CA ILE A 21 8.15 2.94 9.79
C ILE A 21 6.66 2.90 9.46
N PRO A 22 5.99 4.05 9.33
CA PRO A 22 4.58 4.06 8.93
C PRO A 22 4.44 3.63 7.47
N ALA A 23 3.41 2.84 7.20
CA ALA A 23 3.12 2.37 5.85
C ALA A 23 1.61 2.37 5.62
N ARG A 24 1.21 2.68 4.41
CA ARG A 24 -0.18 2.53 3.97
C ARG A 24 -0.33 1.21 3.25
N ILE A 25 -1.42 0.52 3.51
CA ILE A 25 -1.71 -0.74 2.82
C ILE A 25 -2.41 -0.44 1.49
N TRP A 26 -1.92 -1.07 0.43
CA TRP A 26 -2.52 -1.03 -0.89
C TRP A 26 -2.90 -2.46 -1.26
N GLU A 27 -4.09 -2.64 -1.78
CA GLU A 27 -4.63 -3.94 -2.17
C GLU A 27 -4.76 -4.05 -3.68
N GLY A 28 -4.57 -5.23 -4.20
CA GLY A 28 -4.75 -5.46 -5.63
C GLY A 28 -4.54 -6.90 -6.04
N ARG A 29 -4.10 -7.06 -7.28
CA ARG A 29 -3.90 -8.37 -7.88
C ARG A 29 -2.70 -8.34 -8.79
N THR A 30 -2.03 -9.49 -8.91
CA THR A 30 -1.02 -9.71 -9.93
C THR A 30 -1.69 -9.84 -11.31
N ALA A 31 -0.89 -9.80 -12.36
CA ALA A 31 -1.39 -10.04 -13.72
C ALA A 31 -2.03 -11.42 -13.86
N GLY A 32 -1.61 -12.39 -13.04
CA GLY A 32 -2.20 -13.73 -13.00
C GLY A 32 -3.45 -13.85 -12.15
N GLY A 33 -3.96 -12.75 -11.57
CA GLY A 33 -5.18 -12.75 -10.79
C GLY A 33 -5.03 -13.12 -9.31
N ILE A 34 -3.81 -13.21 -8.81
CA ILE A 34 -3.54 -13.55 -7.41
C ILE A 34 -3.77 -12.32 -6.54
N LYS A 35 -4.64 -12.42 -5.55
CA LYS A 35 -4.87 -11.35 -4.58
C LYS A 35 -3.62 -11.12 -3.75
N CYS A 36 -3.24 -9.85 -3.63
CA CYS A 36 -2.07 -9.44 -2.86
C CYS A 36 -2.28 -8.05 -2.27
N HIS A 37 -1.41 -7.68 -1.35
CA HIS A 37 -1.36 -6.32 -0.86
C HIS A 37 0.08 -5.93 -0.56
N ALA A 38 0.33 -4.62 -0.51
CA ALA A 38 1.66 -4.09 -0.32
C ALA A 38 1.65 -3.09 0.83
N TYR A 39 2.79 -3.01 1.51
CA TYR A 39 3.04 -2.03 2.56
C TYR A 39 3.90 -0.93 1.96
N ILE A 40 3.28 0.17 1.60
CA ILE A 40 3.97 1.25 0.91
C ILE A 40 4.31 2.35 1.91
N THR A 41 5.60 2.56 2.10
CA THR A 41 6.12 3.55 3.04
C THR A 41 6.27 4.93 2.39
N ARG A 42 6.52 4.96 1.09
CA ARG A 42 6.77 6.21 0.38
C ARG A 42 6.53 6.03 -1.12
N ILE A 43 5.92 7.05 -1.72
CA ILE A 43 5.77 7.13 -3.18
C ILE A 43 6.37 8.48 -3.60
N ALA A 44 7.25 8.43 -4.59
CA ALA A 44 7.84 9.64 -5.15
C ALA A 44 7.10 10.05 -6.42
N VAL A 45 6.74 11.31 -6.50
CA VAL A 45 6.18 11.91 -7.70
C VAL A 45 7.34 12.51 -8.49
N GLN A 46 7.42 12.20 -9.78
CA GLN A 46 8.55 12.63 -10.60
C GLN A 46 8.58 14.15 -10.86
N ASP A 47 7.40 14.76 -10.97
CA ASP A 47 7.26 16.18 -11.22
C ASP A 47 6.62 16.85 -10.01
N GLN A 48 7.27 17.89 -9.47
CA GLN A 48 6.74 18.63 -8.31
C GLN A 48 5.41 19.31 -8.60
N ASP A 49 5.15 19.69 -9.86
CA ASP A 49 3.88 20.29 -10.24
C ASP A 49 2.70 19.33 -10.12
N ASP A 50 2.97 18.02 -10.16
CA ASP A 50 1.95 16.99 -10.01
C ASP A 50 1.67 16.61 -8.55
N ALA A 51 2.45 17.11 -7.60
CA ALA A 51 2.37 16.71 -6.20
C ALA A 51 0.99 16.98 -5.59
N THR A 52 0.39 18.14 -5.91
CA THR A 52 -0.93 18.53 -5.39
C THR A 52 -2.02 17.61 -5.93
N GLU A 53 -1.98 17.29 -7.21
CA GLU A 53 -2.93 16.35 -7.82
C GLU A 53 -2.76 14.95 -7.24
N PHE A 54 -1.53 14.52 -7.02
CA PHE A 54 -1.24 13.23 -6.40
C PHE A 54 -1.83 13.14 -4.99
N GLU A 55 -1.68 14.19 -4.18
CA GLU A 55 -2.25 14.22 -2.84
C GLU A 55 -3.78 14.11 -2.84
N LYS A 56 -4.43 14.78 -3.78
CA LYS A 56 -5.88 14.67 -3.95
C LYS A 56 -6.29 13.26 -4.35
N ASP A 57 -5.57 12.65 -5.28
CA ASP A 57 -5.84 11.28 -5.70
C ASP A 57 -5.67 10.30 -4.54
N LEU A 58 -4.67 10.53 -3.69
CA LEU A 58 -4.41 9.68 -2.53
C LEU A 58 -5.52 9.75 -1.47
N GLU A 59 -6.23 10.86 -1.37
CA GLU A 59 -7.39 10.98 -0.48
C GLU A 59 -8.55 10.10 -0.93
N GLN A 60 -8.61 9.72 -2.21
CA GLN A 60 -9.61 8.83 -2.76
C GLN A 60 -9.17 7.38 -2.53
N CYS A 61 -9.29 6.93 -1.30
CA CYS A 61 -8.94 5.56 -0.93
C CYS A 61 -10.17 4.81 -0.40
N GLN A 62 -10.09 3.49 -0.46
CA GLN A 62 -11.16 2.61 -0.03
C GLN A 62 -10.85 1.99 1.33
N PRO A 63 -11.86 1.50 2.08
CA PRO A 63 -11.60 0.75 3.29
C PRO A 63 -10.84 -0.55 2.96
N PRO A 64 -9.95 -1.02 3.85
CA PRO A 64 -9.26 -2.29 3.62
C PRO A 64 -10.24 -3.46 3.67
N SER A 65 -9.94 -4.50 2.88
CA SER A 65 -10.74 -5.72 2.95
C SER A 65 -10.39 -6.53 4.21
N PRO A 66 -11.26 -7.46 4.66
CA PRO A 66 -10.94 -8.32 5.80
C PRO A 66 -9.69 -9.18 5.59
N ASP A 67 -9.33 -9.47 4.34
CA ASP A 67 -8.16 -10.28 4.02
C ASP A 67 -6.85 -9.65 4.47
N VAL A 68 -6.80 -8.31 4.54
CA VAL A 68 -5.58 -7.56 4.89
C VAL A 68 -5.22 -7.74 6.35
N THR A 69 -6.21 -7.81 7.24
CA THR A 69 -5.98 -7.84 8.69
C THR A 69 -5.60 -9.21 9.21
N GLY A 70 -5.80 -10.26 8.40
CA GLY A 70 -5.58 -11.64 8.82
C GLY A 70 -4.33 -12.30 8.24
N ILE A 71 -3.47 -11.55 7.53
CA ILE A 71 -2.33 -12.18 6.86
C ILE A 71 -1.22 -12.56 7.85
N PRO A 72 -0.74 -13.80 7.83
CA PRO A 72 0.39 -14.19 8.69
C PRO A 72 1.69 -13.50 8.25
N PRO A 73 2.57 -13.10 9.19
CA PRO A 73 3.84 -12.45 8.85
C PRO A 73 4.72 -13.26 7.89
N ARG A 74 4.64 -14.58 7.93
CA ARG A 74 5.41 -15.46 7.03
C ARG A 74 5.05 -15.31 5.55
N LEU A 75 3.90 -14.71 5.23
CA LEU A 75 3.45 -14.48 3.86
C LEU A 75 3.85 -13.09 3.35
N ILE A 76 4.51 -12.30 4.17
CA ILE A 76 5.06 -10.99 3.77
C ILE A 76 6.46 -11.25 3.20
N LEU A 77 6.60 -11.06 1.91
CA LEU A 77 7.82 -11.37 1.17
C LEU A 77 8.61 -10.12 0.80
#